data_efb57f95fc1c99eb0d5df06a4716be18
#
_entry.id   efb57f95fc1c99eb0d5df06a4716be18
#
_cell.length_a   1.000
_cell.length_b   1.000
_cell.length_c   1.000
_cell.angle_alpha   90.00
_cell.angle_beta   90.00
_cell.angle_gamma   90.00
#
_symmetry.space_group_name_H-M   'P 1'
#
loop_
_entity.id
_entity.type
_entity.pdbx_description
1 polymer ?
#
loop_
_entity_poly.entity_id
_entity_poly.type
_entity_poly.pdbx_seq_one_letter_code
_entity_poly.pdbx_strand_id
1 'polypeptide(L)'
;MTVALVLDFPGGTIGDYNEVVARMHLDGRMAPGGLLHVAGSYGGGLRVIDLWEDIEHFARFRDEQITPHTEALGLPAPEVRVIEVDEQKPGSGEAPALVQCVMMPGLDRRAFDAADRAIRPNDEMPAPITFHVNGPYEGGWCVIDGWTSKEARDEFMDARIRPVFAKVPLSGAPTIEDLTVEATMREAAASRV
;
A
#
# COMPACT_ATOMS: atom_id res chain seq x y z
N MET A 1 -16.08 4.47 1.77
CA MET A 1 -15.50 3.12 1.59
C MET A 1 -14.00 3.28 1.48
N THR A 2 -13.26 2.55 2.31
CA THR A 2 -11.79 2.62 2.37
C THR A 2 -11.17 2.36 1.01
N VAL A 3 -10.16 3.15 0.66
CA VAL A 3 -9.41 3.04 -0.59
C VAL A 3 -7.91 2.99 -0.31
N ALA A 4 -7.20 2.17 -1.08
CA ALA A 4 -5.76 2.22 -1.18
C ALA A 4 -5.38 2.93 -2.47
N LEU A 5 -4.38 3.79 -2.39
CA LEU A 5 -3.88 4.57 -3.52
C LEU A 5 -2.40 4.28 -3.73
N VAL A 6 -2.03 4.05 -4.97
CA VAL A 6 -0.62 4.01 -5.38
C VAL A 6 -0.38 5.19 -6.31
N LEU A 7 0.48 6.10 -5.89
CA LEU A 7 0.80 7.33 -6.60
C LEU A 7 2.26 7.26 -7.08
N ASP A 8 2.47 7.27 -8.36
CA ASP A 8 3.79 7.28 -8.98
C ASP A 8 4.10 8.69 -9.51
N PHE A 9 5.18 9.29 -9.01
CA PHE A 9 5.68 10.61 -9.43
C PHE A 9 6.93 10.41 -10.29
N PRO A 10 6.81 10.41 -11.63
CA PRO A 10 7.95 10.23 -12.53
C PRO A 10 9.01 11.31 -12.31
N GLY A 11 10.27 10.90 -12.08
CA GLY A 11 11.38 11.82 -11.82
C GLY A 11 11.37 12.50 -10.45
N GLY A 12 10.33 12.29 -9.63
CA GLY A 12 10.30 12.77 -8.24
C GLY A 12 11.35 12.06 -7.38
N THR A 13 11.82 12.73 -6.33
CA THR A 13 12.82 12.19 -5.41
C THR A 13 12.31 12.19 -3.97
N ILE A 14 12.97 11.43 -3.10
CA ILE A 14 12.68 11.50 -1.65
C ILE A 14 12.99 12.89 -1.07
N GLY A 15 13.90 13.64 -1.69
CA GLY A 15 14.15 15.04 -1.34
C GLY A 15 12.95 15.93 -1.62
N ASP A 16 12.34 15.81 -2.80
CA ASP A 16 11.12 16.54 -3.17
C ASP A 16 9.96 16.16 -2.24
N TYR A 17 9.80 14.88 -1.94
CA TYR A 17 8.82 14.38 -0.97
C TYR A 17 8.99 15.06 0.40
N ASN A 18 10.21 15.09 0.94
CA ASN A 18 10.48 15.71 2.23
C ASN A 18 10.15 17.21 2.22
N GLU A 19 10.42 17.91 1.12
CA GLU A 19 10.09 19.32 0.97
C GLU A 19 8.58 19.55 0.91
N VAL A 20 7.83 18.72 0.16
CA VAL A 20 6.36 18.77 0.11
C VAL A 20 5.78 18.54 1.50
N VAL A 21 6.21 17.48 2.21
CA VAL A 21 5.73 17.17 3.57
C VAL A 21 6.03 18.29 4.55
N ALA A 22 7.22 18.91 4.48
CA ALA A 22 7.57 20.03 5.34
C ALA A 22 6.64 21.25 5.11
N ARG A 23 6.22 21.52 3.88
CA ARG A 23 5.31 22.61 3.51
C ARG A 23 3.87 22.35 3.97
N MET A 24 3.45 21.10 4.08
CA MET A 24 2.11 20.73 4.54
C MET A 24 1.91 20.95 6.06
N HIS A 25 2.97 21.11 6.83
CA HIS A 25 2.93 21.33 8.30
C HIS A 25 2.09 20.27 9.06
N LEU A 26 2.17 19.02 8.63
CA LEU A 26 1.43 17.90 9.26
C LEU A 26 2.03 17.44 10.59
N ASP A 27 3.24 17.91 10.95
CA ASP A 27 3.96 17.54 12.18
C ASP A 27 4.09 16.03 12.38
N GLY A 28 4.30 15.30 11.28
CA GLY A 28 4.44 13.83 11.29
C GLY A 28 3.13 13.06 11.50
N ARG A 29 1.99 13.74 11.48
CA ARG A 29 0.66 13.14 11.63
C ARG A 29 0.02 12.91 10.28
N MET A 30 -0.88 11.93 10.23
CA MET A 30 -1.75 11.75 9.07
C MET A 30 -2.72 12.92 8.92
N ALA A 31 -3.05 13.25 7.67
CA ALA A 31 -4.15 14.15 7.38
C ALA A 31 -5.50 13.50 7.79
N PRO A 32 -6.55 14.32 8.07
CA PRO A 32 -7.87 13.79 8.39
C PRO A 32 -8.38 12.78 7.34
N GLY A 33 -8.76 11.60 7.78
CA GLY A 33 -9.20 10.48 6.92
C GLY A 33 -8.05 9.61 6.36
N GLY A 34 -6.79 10.01 6.56
CA GLY A 34 -5.63 9.19 6.20
C GLY A 34 -5.32 8.15 7.28
N LEU A 35 -5.16 6.88 6.89
CA LEU A 35 -4.98 5.74 7.79
C LEU A 35 -3.53 5.22 7.78
N LEU A 36 -2.90 5.23 6.62
CA LEU A 36 -1.52 4.78 6.41
C LEU A 36 -0.90 5.56 5.26
N HIS A 37 0.37 5.87 5.40
CA HIS A 37 1.18 6.47 4.35
C HIS A 37 2.57 5.86 4.37
N VAL A 38 3.05 5.45 3.21
CA VAL A 38 4.43 5.04 2.99
C VAL A 38 4.95 5.65 1.70
N ALA A 39 6.23 6.01 1.68
CA ALA A 39 6.88 6.57 0.50
C ALA A 39 8.29 6.02 0.34
N GLY A 40 8.78 6.01 -0.90
CA GLY A 40 10.14 5.60 -1.23
C GLY A 40 10.45 5.74 -2.72
N SER A 41 11.71 5.58 -3.06
CA SER A 41 12.17 5.62 -4.45
C SER A 41 11.67 4.40 -5.23
N TYR A 42 11.13 4.61 -6.43
CA TYR A 42 10.59 3.56 -7.28
C TYR A 42 10.67 3.91 -8.77
N GLY A 43 11.18 2.98 -9.60
CA GLY A 43 11.11 3.11 -11.05
C GLY A 43 11.80 4.34 -11.65
N GLY A 44 12.79 4.91 -10.97
CA GLY A 44 13.43 6.18 -11.38
C GLY A 44 12.64 7.43 -10.99
N GLY A 45 11.66 7.28 -10.11
CA GLY A 45 10.84 8.33 -9.51
C GLY A 45 10.58 8.08 -8.04
N LEU A 46 9.52 8.68 -7.53
CA LEU A 46 9.01 8.49 -6.18
C LEU A 46 7.66 7.77 -6.25
N ARG A 47 7.44 6.81 -5.36
CA ARG A 47 6.14 6.18 -5.13
C ARG A 47 5.64 6.48 -3.73
N VAL A 48 4.35 6.80 -3.65
CA VAL A 48 3.60 6.89 -2.41
C VAL A 48 2.49 5.84 -2.43
N ILE A 49 2.29 5.16 -1.30
CA ILE A 49 1.15 4.25 -1.11
C ILE A 49 0.41 4.72 0.12
N ASP A 50 -0.86 5.06 -0.09
CA ASP A 50 -1.76 5.59 0.94
C ASP A 50 -2.95 4.67 1.18
N LEU A 51 -3.43 4.66 2.41
CA LEU A 51 -4.73 4.12 2.78
C LEU A 51 -5.59 5.25 3.36
N TRP A 52 -6.81 5.41 2.84
CA TRP A 52 -7.75 6.46 3.25
C TRP A 52 -9.12 5.87 3.61
N GLU A 53 -9.82 6.53 4.53
CA GLU A 53 -11.20 6.17 4.87
C GLU A 53 -12.12 6.14 3.63
N ASP A 54 -11.92 7.08 2.72
CA ASP A 54 -12.60 7.15 1.42
C ASP A 54 -11.85 8.06 0.42
N ILE A 55 -12.32 8.05 -0.82
CA ILE A 55 -11.72 8.82 -1.91
C ILE A 55 -11.97 10.33 -1.77
N GLU A 56 -13.02 10.75 -1.09
CA GLU A 56 -13.36 12.16 -0.90
C GLU A 56 -12.38 12.83 0.07
N HIS A 57 -11.97 12.15 1.14
CA HIS A 57 -10.91 12.63 2.04
C HIS A 57 -9.59 12.81 1.29
N PHE A 58 -9.18 11.81 0.51
CA PHE A 58 -7.99 11.94 -0.32
C PHE A 58 -8.09 13.09 -1.33
N ALA A 59 -9.21 13.19 -2.06
CA ALA A 59 -9.38 14.22 -3.08
C ALA A 59 -9.25 15.63 -2.49
N ARG A 60 -9.88 15.87 -1.34
CA ARG A 60 -9.75 17.15 -0.62
C ARG A 60 -8.30 17.42 -0.22
N PHE A 61 -7.64 16.45 0.38
CA PHE A 61 -6.25 16.60 0.81
C PHE A 61 -5.31 16.82 -0.38
N ARG A 62 -5.51 16.10 -1.48
CA ARG A 62 -4.78 16.31 -2.73
C ARG A 62 -4.92 17.75 -3.22
N ASP A 63 -6.15 18.24 -3.32
CA ASP A 63 -6.45 19.55 -3.90
C ASP A 63 -5.98 20.71 -3.00
N GLU A 64 -6.09 20.56 -1.68
CA GLU A 64 -5.74 21.58 -0.71
C GLU A 64 -4.24 21.58 -0.32
N GLN A 65 -3.59 20.42 -0.34
CA GLN A 65 -2.22 20.26 0.18
C GLN A 65 -1.23 19.71 -0.85
N ILE A 66 -1.52 18.59 -1.52
CA ILE A 66 -0.52 17.95 -2.40
C ILE A 66 -0.30 18.81 -3.64
N THR A 67 -1.36 19.09 -4.42
CA THR A 67 -1.26 19.76 -5.70
C THR A 67 -0.56 21.12 -5.63
N PRO A 68 -0.92 22.05 -4.70
CA PRO A 68 -0.26 23.35 -4.63
C PRO A 68 1.25 23.26 -4.35
N HIS A 69 1.66 22.29 -3.53
CA HIS A 69 3.07 22.14 -3.15
C HIS A 69 3.89 21.41 -4.22
N THR A 70 3.32 20.41 -4.88
CA THR A 70 4.00 19.72 -6.00
C THR A 70 4.14 20.63 -7.22
N GLU A 71 3.11 21.42 -7.57
CA GLU A 71 3.18 22.42 -8.63
C GLU A 71 4.23 23.50 -8.35
N ALA A 72 4.31 23.97 -7.09
CA ALA A 72 5.31 24.97 -6.70
C ALA A 72 6.75 24.47 -6.80
N LEU A 73 6.95 23.15 -6.78
CA LEU A 73 8.25 22.48 -7.00
C LEU A 73 8.46 22.07 -8.47
N GLY A 74 7.48 22.31 -9.35
CA GLY A 74 7.55 21.90 -10.76
C GLY A 74 7.49 20.38 -10.96
N LEU A 75 6.95 19.64 -9.99
CA LEU A 75 6.79 18.20 -10.10
C LEU A 75 5.60 17.87 -11.01
N PRO A 76 5.69 16.84 -11.86
CA PRO A 76 4.57 16.38 -12.65
C PRO A 76 3.46 15.82 -11.74
N ALA A 77 2.22 15.86 -12.24
CA ALA A 77 1.12 15.16 -11.57
C ALA A 77 1.42 13.65 -11.49
N PRO A 78 1.09 12.98 -10.38
CA PRO A 78 1.33 11.55 -10.25
C PRO A 78 0.39 10.75 -11.16
N GLU A 79 0.86 9.57 -11.57
CA GLU A 79 -0.01 8.50 -12.04
C GLU A 79 -0.66 7.87 -10.82
N VAL A 80 -1.99 7.77 -10.81
CA VAL A 80 -2.74 7.30 -9.63
C VAL A 80 -3.49 6.02 -9.95
N ARG A 81 -3.26 4.99 -9.15
CA ARG A 81 -4.07 3.77 -9.11
C ARG A 81 -4.91 3.78 -7.84
N VAL A 82 -6.20 3.52 -7.98
CA VAL A 82 -7.15 3.44 -6.85
C VAL A 82 -7.65 2.02 -6.72
N ILE A 83 -7.50 1.43 -5.56
CA ILE A 83 -7.97 0.10 -5.21
C ILE A 83 -9.05 0.24 -4.14
N GLU A 84 -10.26 -0.22 -4.44
CA GLU A 84 -11.31 -0.33 -3.43
C GLU A 84 -10.93 -1.42 -2.42
N VAL A 85 -10.89 -1.07 -1.13
CA VAL A 85 -10.48 -2.02 -0.10
C VAL A 85 -11.66 -2.90 0.30
N ASP A 86 -11.52 -4.19 0.05
CA ASP A 86 -12.48 -5.21 0.49
C ASP A 86 -12.16 -5.68 1.92
N GLU A 87 -10.88 -5.88 2.22
CA GLU A 87 -10.41 -6.25 3.54
C GLU A 87 -9.14 -5.49 3.92
N GLN A 88 -9.08 -5.07 5.17
CA GLN A 88 -7.91 -4.52 5.83
C GLN A 88 -7.67 -5.27 7.13
N LYS A 89 -6.45 -5.78 7.32
CA LYS A 89 -6.04 -6.41 8.58
C LYS A 89 -4.83 -5.72 9.17
N PRO A 90 -4.84 -5.43 10.48
CA PRO A 90 -3.63 -5.00 11.16
C PRO A 90 -2.65 -6.17 11.20
N GLY A 91 -1.38 -5.88 10.95
CA GLY A 91 -0.29 -6.83 11.16
C GLY A 91 0.39 -6.60 12.52
N SER A 92 1.72 -6.74 12.57
CA SER A 92 2.50 -6.54 13.79
C SER A 92 2.43 -5.11 14.37
N GLY A 93 2.01 -4.14 13.59
CA GLY A 93 2.00 -2.74 13.97
C GLY A 93 3.36 -2.04 13.85
N GLU A 94 4.42 -2.75 13.50
CA GLU A 94 5.74 -2.17 13.21
C GLU A 94 5.71 -1.34 11.92
N ALA A 95 6.66 -0.42 11.78
CA ALA A 95 6.86 0.28 10.52
C ALA A 95 7.36 -0.72 9.46
N PRO A 96 6.79 -0.72 8.24
CA PRO A 96 7.29 -1.59 7.18
C PRO A 96 8.65 -1.13 6.69
N ALA A 97 9.55 -2.07 6.42
CA ALA A 97 10.77 -1.82 5.67
C ALA A 97 10.57 -2.00 4.15
N LEU A 98 9.56 -2.80 3.80
CA LEU A 98 9.18 -3.10 2.41
C LEU A 98 7.66 -3.09 2.30
N VAL A 99 7.12 -2.54 1.21
CA VAL A 99 5.73 -2.75 0.80
C VAL A 99 5.71 -3.47 -0.54
N GLN A 100 4.91 -4.51 -0.63
CA GLN A 100 4.70 -5.26 -1.85
C GLN A 100 3.27 -5.08 -2.33
N CYS A 101 3.10 -4.71 -3.61
CA CYS A 101 1.83 -4.72 -4.32
C CYS A 101 1.82 -5.91 -5.27
N VAL A 102 0.80 -6.77 -5.18
CA VAL A 102 0.62 -7.92 -6.07
C VAL A 102 -0.71 -7.80 -6.77
N MET A 103 -0.69 -7.68 -8.10
CA MET A 103 -1.89 -7.67 -8.93
C MET A 103 -2.03 -9.03 -9.62
N MET A 104 -3.17 -9.69 -9.43
CA MET A 104 -3.45 -11.04 -9.89
C MET A 104 -4.60 -11.04 -10.90
N PRO A 105 -4.29 -11.04 -12.21
CA PRO A 105 -5.30 -10.94 -13.26
C PRO A 105 -6.28 -12.11 -13.23
N GLY A 106 -7.59 -11.81 -13.33
CA GLY A 106 -8.65 -12.82 -13.39
C GLY A 106 -8.94 -13.55 -12.08
N LEU A 107 -8.27 -13.19 -10.98
CA LEU A 107 -8.58 -13.72 -9.67
C LEU A 107 -9.84 -13.03 -9.13
N ASP A 108 -10.87 -13.81 -8.83
CA ASP A 108 -12.07 -13.30 -8.18
C ASP A 108 -11.98 -13.43 -6.65
N ARG A 109 -12.91 -12.78 -5.95
CA ARG A 109 -13.00 -12.81 -4.49
C ARG A 109 -13.05 -14.24 -3.93
N ARG A 110 -13.83 -15.11 -4.53
CA ARG A 110 -14.01 -16.48 -4.02
C ARG A 110 -12.72 -17.28 -4.09
N ALA A 111 -11.99 -17.15 -5.20
CA ALA A 111 -10.71 -17.82 -5.40
C ALA A 111 -9.63 -17.22 -4.48
N PHE A 112 -9.64 -15.88 -4.31
CA PHE A 112 -8.76 -15.22 -3.35
C PHE A 112 -9.02 -15.71 -1.92
N ASP A 113 -10.27 -15.70 -1.43
CA ASP A 113 -10.64 -16.16 -0.09
C ASP A 113 -10.24 -17.62 0.16
N ALA A 114 -10.32 -18.47 -0.86
CA ALA A 114 -9.91 -19.87 -0.76
C ALA A 114 -8.38 -20.01 -0.62
N ALA A 115 -7.62 -19.23 -1.39
CA ALA A 115 -6.16 -19.18 -1.32
C ALA A 115 -5.70 -18.58 0.03
N ASP A 116 -6.30 -17.50 0.46
CA ASP A 116 -5.98 -16.83 1.71
C ASP A 116 -6.20 -17.74 2.92
N ARG A 117 -7.33 -18.45 2.99
CA ARG A 117 -7.58 -19.46 4.04
C ARG A 117 -6.58 -20.61 4.02
N ALA A 118 -6.06 -20.99 2.85
CA ALA A 118 -5.03 -22.02 2.75
C ALA A 118 -3.67 -21.51 3.27
N ILE A 119 -3.38 -20.23 3.12
CA ILE A 119 -2.17 -19.58 3.63
C ILE A 119 -2.27 -19.32 5.12
N ARG A 120 -3.44 -18.86 5.59
CA ARG A 120 -3.74 -18.43 6.98
C ARG A 120 -4.95 -19.20 7.55
N PRO A 121 -4.82 -20.51 7.84
CA PRO A 121 -5.96 -21.35 8.24
C PRO A 121 -6.64 -20.90 9.56
N ASN A 122 -5.92 -20.19 10.41
CA ASN A 122 -6.44 -19.65 11.67
C ASN A 122 -6.83 -18.17 11.58
N ASP A 123 -6.79 -17.58 10.39
CA ASP A 123 -7.03 -16.15 10.16
C ASP A 123 -6.07 -15.20 10.93
N GLU A 124 -4.98 -15.72 11.47
CA GLU A 124 -3.97 -14.94 12.16
C GLU A 124 -3.00 -14.31 11.16
N MET A 125 -2.69 -13.02 11.38
CA MET A 125 -1.71 -12.33 10.55
C MET A 125 -0.30 -12.78 10.95
N PRO A 126 0.52 -13.27 9.97
CA PRO A 126 1.89 -13.67 10.25
C PRO A 126 2.72 -12.50 10.77
N ALA A 127 3.59 -12.77 11.75
CA ALA A 127 4.41 -11.76 12.41
C ALA A 127 5.23 -10.85 11.47
N PRO A 128 5.77 -11.31 10.33
CA PRO A 128 6.50 -10.44 9.40
C PRO A 128 5.63 -9.43 8.65
N ILE A 129 4.29 -9.61 8.63
CA ILE A 129 3.37 -8.70 7.97
C ILE A 129 3.02 -7.55 8.92
N THR A 130 3.28 -6.31 8.51
CA THR A 130 3.03 -5.12 9.33
C THR A 130 1.66 -4.52 9.08
N PHE A 131 1.09 -4.73 7.90
CA PHE A 131 -0.29 -4.49 7.52
C PHE A 131 -0.63 -5.30 6.26
N HIS A 132 -1.92 -5.58 6.06
CA HIS A 132 -2.47 -6.27 4.91
C HIS A 132 -3.71 -5.55 4.42
N VAL A 133 -3.76 -5.29 3.12
CA VAL A 133 -4.91 -4.69 2.44
C VAL A 133 -5.15 -5.44 1.14
N ASN A 134 -6.40 -5.74 0.83
CA ASN A 134 -6.72 -6.35 -0.45
C ASN A 134 -8.07 -5.86 -1.01
N GLY A 135 -8.27 -6.05 -2.30
CA GLY A 135 -9.51 -5.72 -2.97
C GLY A 135 -9.49 -5.95 -4.48
N PRO A 136 -10.65 -5.77 -5.14
CA PRO A 136 -10.76 -5.91 -6.58
C PRO A 136 -9.98 -4.82 -7.32
N TYR A 137 -9.32 -5.21 -8.40
CA TYR A 137 -8.57 -4.26 -9.25
C TYR A 137 -8.46 -4.79 -10.69
N GLU A 138 -8.89 -3.98 -11.67
CA GLU A 138 -8.74 -4.23 -13.13
C GLU A 138 -9.12 -5.65 -13.59
N GLY A 139 -10.26 -6.15 -13.16
CA GLY A 139 -10.74 -7.49 -13.53
C GLY A 139 -9.98 -8.63 -12.86
N GLY A 140 -9.28 -8.34 -11.78
CA GLY A 140 -8.58 -9.28 -10.93
C GLY A 140 -8.61 -8.84 -9.46
N TRP A 141 -7.57 -9.19 -8.72
CA TRP A 141 -7.43 -8.91 -7.29
C TRP A 141 -6.07 -8.28 -7.01
N CYS A 142 -6.05 -7.28 -6.15
CA CYS A 142 -4.83 -6.64 -5.66
C CYS A 142 -4.63 -6.94 -4.18
N VAL A 143 -3.38 -7.19 -3.79
CA VAL A 143 -2.94 -7.29 -2.39
C VAL A 143 -1.81 -6.32 -2.17
N ILE A 144 -1.86 -5.58 -1.07
CA ILE A 144 -0.80 -4.68 -0.62
C ILE A 144 -0.40 -5.09 0.79
N ASP A 145 0.82 -5.58 0.93
CA ASP A 145 1.37 -6.03 2.20
C ASP A 145 2.58 -5.19 2.61
N GLY A 146 2.59 -4.75 3.87
CA GLY A 146 3.81 -4.24 4.50
C GLY A 146 4.58 -5.36 5.19
N TRP A 147 5.91 -5.34 5.08
CA TRP A 147 6.81 -6.37 5.60
C TRP A 147 7.90 -5.77 6.46
N THR A 148 8.26 -6.49 7.53
CA THR A 148 9.36 -6.07 8.43
C THR A 148 10.72 -6.12 7.74
N SER A 149 10.92 -7.00 6.75
CA SER A 149 12.11 -7.05 5.90
C SER A 149 11.83 -7.80 4.60
N LYS A 150 12.74 -7.64 3.64
CA LYS A 150 12.71 -8.38 2.36
C LYS A 150 12.93 -9.89 2.59
N GLU A 151 13.84 -10.24 3.47
CA GLU A 151 14.17 -11.63 3.80
C GLU A 151 12.96 -12.36 4.39
N ALA A 152 12.28 -11.73 5.36
CA ALA A 152 11.07 -12.29 5.97
C ALA A 152 9.94 -12.45 4.96
N ARG A 153 9.79 -11.50 4.02
CA ARG A 153 8.87 -11.61 2.90
C ARG A 153 9.22 -12.80 2.00
N ASP A 154 10.49 -12.93 1.58
CA ASP A 154 10.95 -13.98 0.67
C ASP A 154 10.72 -15.36 1.29
N GLU A 155 11.07 -15.55 2.57
CA GLU A 155 10.80 -16.78 3.32
C GLU A 155 9.31 -17.12 3.36
N PHE A 156 8.46 -16.15 3.65
CA PHE A 156 7.02 -16.37 3.70
C PHE A 156 6.43 -16.69 2.33
N MET A 157 6.87 -15.97 1.30
CA MET A 157 6.48 -16.23 -0.09
C MET A 157 6.81 -17.68 -0.50
N ASP A 158 8.03 -18.15 -0.20
CA ASP A 158 8.48 -19.51 -0.57
C ASP A 158 7.75 -20.59 0.24
N ALA A 159 7.57 -20.36 1.53
CA ALA A 159 7.01 -21.36 2.43
C ALA A 159 5.48 -21.47 2.33
N ARG A 160 4.77 -20.37 2.05
CA ARG A 160 3.32 -20.31 2.17
C ARG A 160 2.60 -19.85 0.90
N ILE A 161 3.04 -18.78 0.25
CA ILE A 161 2.29 -18.17 -0.86
C ILE A 161 2.46 -18.98 -2.14
N ARG A 162 3.69 -19.23 -2.59
CA ARG A 162 3.97 -19.91 -3.85
C ARG A 162 3.34 -21.30 -3.96
N PRO A 163 3.41 -22.18 -2.93
CA PRO A 163 2.78 -23.49 -2.99
C PRO A 163 1.27 -23.47 -3.17
N VAL A 164 0.61 -22.44 -2.63
CA VAL A 164 -0.85 -22.25 -2.78
C VAL A 164 -1.16 -21.69 -4.16
N PHE A 165 -0.53 -20.58 -4.54
CA PHE A 165 -0.82 -19.90 -5.81
C PHE A 165 -0.37 -20.68 -7.05
N ALA A 166 0.56 -21.63 -6.93
CA ALA A 166 0.86 -22.58 -8.02
C ALA A 166 -0.35 -23.43 -8.47
N LYS A 167 -1.42 -23.47 -7.64
CA LYS A 167 -2.64 -24.24 -7.91
C LYS A 167 -3.84 -23.34 -8.24
N VAL A 168 -3.68 -22.02 -8.15
CA VAL A 168 -4.74 -21.04 -8.43
C VAL A 168 -4.69 -20.67 -9.91
N PRO A 169 -5.79 -20.85 -10.66
CA PRO A 169 -5.82 -20.44 -12.06
C PRO A 169 -5.89 -18.91 -12.15
N LEU A 170 -4.90 -18.30 -12.79
CA LEU A 170 -4.88 -16.88 -13.13
C LEU A 170 -5.04 -16.72 -14.64
N SER A 171 -5.63 -15.62 -15.09
CA SER A 171 -5.76 -15.33 -16.54
C SER A 171 -4.47 -14.78 -17.16
N GLY A 172 -3.47 -14.46 -16.34
CA GLY A 172 -2.15 -13.96 -16.75
C GLY A 172 -1.15 -14.08 -15.61
N ALA A 173 0.09 -13.74 -15.88
CA ALA A 173 1.12 -13.68 -14.84
C ALA A 173 0.80 -12.56 -13.83
N PRO A 174 0.96 -12.79 -12.52
CA PRO A 174 0.82 -11.72 -11.54
C PRO A 174 1.90 -10.67 -11.74
N THR A 175 1.54 -9.40 -11.54
CA THR A 175 2.50 -8.30 -11.44
C THR A 175 2.87 -8.11 -9.97
N ILE A 176 4.16 -8.07 -9.69
CA ILE A 176 4.69 -7.91 -8.32
C ILE A 176 5.56 -6.65 -8.32
N GLU A 177 5.22 -5.72 -7.46
CA GLU A 177 5.93 -4.45 -7.30
C GLU A 177 6.36 -4.29 -5.85
N ASP A 178 7.66 -4.10 -5.64
CA ASP A 178 8.26 -3.92 -4.33
C ASP A 178 8.70 -2.48 -4.14
N LEU A 179 8.32 -1.87 -3.00
CA LEU A 179 8.75 -0.55 -2.58
C LEU A 179 9.58 -0.66 -1.31
N THR A 180 10.87 -0.33 -1.37
CA THR A 180 11.65 -0.09 -0.16
C THR A 180 11.15 1.19 0.51
N VAL A 181 10.76 1.10 1.77
CA VAL A 181 10.14 2.21 2.49
C VAL A 181 11.22 3.13 3.05
N GLU A 182 11.14 4.42 2.71
CA GLU A 182 12.03 5.49 3.19
C GLU A 182 11.30 6.44 4.15
N ALA A 183 9.96 6.53 4.04
CA ALA A 183 9.12 7.32 4.94
C ALA A 183 7.81 6.60 5.25
N THR A 184 7.28 6.79 6.46
CA THR A 184 5.99 6.23 6.87
C THR A 184 5.28 7.14 7.86
N MET A 185 3.95 7.23 7.73
CA MET A 185 3.05 7.83 8.73
C MET A 185 1.85 6.90 8.92
N ARG A 186 1.33 6.85 10.12
CA ARG A 186 0.09 6.13 10.46
C ARG A 186 -0.78 7.00 11.35
N GLU A 187 -2.06 6.75 11.35
CA GLU A 187 -2.93 7.31 12.35
C GLU A 187 -2.43 6.88 13.74
N ALA A 188 -2.37 7.83 14.68
CA ALA A 188 -2.03 7.50 16.06
C ALA A 188 -3.06 6.48 16.56
N ALA A 189 -2.61 5.32 17.03
CA ALA A 189 -3.50 4.32 17.60
C ALA A 189 -4.36 5.02 18.67
N ALA A 190 -5.69 5.03 18.46
CA ALA A 190 -6.60 5.59 19.43
C ALA A 190 -6.32 4.91 20.78
N SER A 191 -5.85 5.68 21.76
CA SER A 191 -5.65 5.18 23.12
C SER A 191 -7.00 4.66 23.60
N ARG A 192 -7.15 3.33 23.66
CA ARG A 192 -8.32 2.74 24.31
C ARG A 192 -8.21 3.09 25.79
N VAL A 193 -9.01 4.08 26.18
CA VAL A 193 -9.25 4.44 27.60
C VAL A 193 -10.16 3.39 28.22
#